data_8fe1b6717122cf553881b84d847706ae
#
_entry.id   8fe1b6717122cf553881b84d847706ae
#
_cell.length_a   1.000
_cell.length_b   1.000
_cell.length_c   1.000
_cell.angle_alpha   90.00
_cell.angle_beta   90.00
_cell.angle_gamma   90.00
#
_symmetry.space_group_name_H-M   'P 1'
#
loop_
_entity.id
_entity.type
_entity.pdbx_description
1 polymer ?
#
loop_
_entity_poly.entity_id
_entity_poly.type
_entity_poly.pdbx_seq_one_letter_code
_entity_poly.pdbx_strand_id
1 'polypeptide(L)'
;EPVPDGPSIAVLADIAREHDIAVLAGLFEKDTQDRLFKAYVCVDKNGLVAKYRKLHPFINPHLLPGNEYVVFDLCGWKCGILICYDNNIIENVRATALLGADLIFMPHVTMCTPSTRPGAGFVDPKLWKNREADPTSLRLEFDGMKGRAWLMKWLPARAYDNGIYVVFANPIGMDDDQL
;
A
#
# COMPACT_ATOMS: atom_id res chain seq x y z
N GLU A 1 -2.32 16.18 7.63
CA GLU A 1 -3.59 16.41 8.35
C GLU A 1 -3.65 15.59 9.63
N PRO A 2 -4.46 15.97 10.66
CA PRO A 2 -4.70 15.11 11.82
C PRO A 2 -5.53 13.89 11.46
N VAL A 3 -5.40 12.81 12.24
CA VAL A 3 -6.24 11.62 12.15
C VAL A 3 -6.75 11.32 13.56
N PRO A 4 -8.09 11.24 13.78
CA PRO A 4 -9.17 11.05 12.79
C PRO A 4 -9.78 12.33 12.20
N ASP A 5 -9.47 13.51 12.67
CA ASP A 5 -10.24 14.74 12.45
C ASP A 5 -9.84 15.52 11.18
N GLY A 6 -9.12 14.88 10.26
CA GLY A 6 -8.66 15.48 9.02
C GLY A 6 -9.70 15.46 7.89
N PRO A 7 -9.57 16.36 6.90
CA PRO A 7 -10.51 16.46 5.79
C PRO A 7 -10.59 15.18 4.95
N SER A 8 -9.48 14.43 4.78
CA SER A 8 -9.53 13.17 4.02
C SER A 8 -10.39 12.12 4.71
N ILE A 9 -10.35 12.04 6.05
CA ILE A 9 -11.19 11.09 6.79
C ILE A 9 -12.68 11.40 6.59
N ALA A 10 -13.06 12.68 6.59
CA ALA A 10 -14.43 13.09 6.33
C ALA A 10 -14.90 12.67 4.94
N VAL A 11 -14.10 12.93 3.90
CA VAL A 11 -14.39 12.54 2.52
C VAL A 11 -14.51 11.01 2.39
N LEU A 12 -13.58 10.25 3.00
CA LEU A 12 -13.61 8.79 2.97
C LEU A 12 -14.86 8.24 3.66
N ALA A 13 -15.29 8.84 4.78
CA ALA A 13 -16.51 8.45 5.48
C ALA A 13 -17.77 8.75 4.67
N ASP A 14 -17.79 9.85 3.91
CA ASP A 14 -18.89 10.17 3.00
C ASP A 14 -19.00 9.13 1.87
N ILE A 15 -17.88 8.79 1.22
CA ILE A 15 -17.82 7.74 0.20
C ILE A 15 -18.26 6.38 0.80
N ALA A 16 -17.76 6.04 1.98
CA ALA A 16 -18.12 4.79 2.65
C ALA A 16 -19.62 4.70 2.94
N ARG A 17 -20.25 5.80 3.34
CA ARG A 17 -21.70 5.88 3.58
C ARG A 17 -22.52 5.80 2.29
N GLU A 18 -22.11 6.54 1.26
CA GLU A 18 -22.82 6.58 -0.01
C GLU A 18 -22.87 5.20 -0.69
N HIS A 19 -21.77 4.45 -0.60
CA HIS A 19 -21.64 3.17 -1.28
C HIS A 19 -21.78 1.94 -0.38
N ASP A 20 -21.99 2.12 0.93
CA ASP A 20 -22.04 1.06 1.96
C ASP A 20 -20.83 0.11 1.90
N ILE A 21 -19.62 0.69 1.81
CA ILE A 21 -18.33 -0.02 1.74
C ILE A 21 -17.35 0.49 2.80
N ALA A 22 -16.31 -0.29 3.08
CA ALA A 22 -15.13 0.23 3.74
C ALA A 22 -14.13 0.75 2.71
N VAL A 23 -13.52 1.88 3.00
CA VAL A 23 -12.52 2.52 2.13
C VAL A 23 -11.18 2.55 2.84
N LEU A 24 -10.13 2.10 2.15
CA LEU A 24 -8.77 2.16 2.67
C LEU A 24 -7.94 3.14 1.83
N ALA A 25 -7.23 4.06 2.50
CA ALA A 25 -6.46 5.09 1.81
C ALA A 25 -5.16 5.45 2.54
N GLY A 26 -4.16 5.84 1.78
CA GLY A 26 -2.90 6.39 2.29
C GLY A 26 -2.96 7.91 2.41
N LEU A 27 -2.36 8.45 3.47
CA LEU A 27 -2.26 9.88 3.70
C LEU A 27 -0.99 10.24 4.50
N PHE A 28 -0.65 11.54 4.51
CA PHE A 28 0.33 12.08 5.45
C PHE A 28 -0.39 12.57 6.70
N GLU A 29 -0.15 11.86 7.80
CA GLU A 29 -0.65 12.25 9.11
C GLU A 29 0.30 13.27 9.75
N LYS A 30 -0.28 14.26 10.42
CA LYS A 30 0.41 15.19 11.31
C LYS A 30 -0.21 15.02 12.70
N ASP A 31 0.59 14.63 13.68
CA ASP A 31 0.10 14.45 15.05
C ASP A 31 0.04 15.77 15.84
N THR A 32 -0.37 15.70 17.08
CA THR A 32 -0.51 16.86 17.99
C THR A 32 0.82 17.52 18.37
N GLN A 33 1.95 16.90 18.04
CA GLN A 33 3.31 17.43 18.26
C GLN A 33 3.96 17.87 16.93
N ASP A 34 3.16 18.11 15.89
CA ASP A 34 3.61 18.47 14.54
C ASP A 34 4.50 17.44 13.84
N ARG A 35 4.55 16.20 14.35
CA ARG A 35 5.33 15.12 13.74
C ARG A 35 4.58 14.51 12.56
N LEU A 36 5.34 14.20 11.50
CA LEU A 36 4.78 13.69 10.24
C LEU A 36 4.99 12.18 10.11
N PHE A 37 3.94 11.48 9.66
CA PHE A 37 3.94 10.05 9.41
C PHE A 37 3.31 9.73 8.05
N LYS A 38 3.77 8.66 7.40
CA LYS A 38 3.00 7.98 6.35
C LYS A 38 2.00 7.07 7.05
N ALA A 39 0.73 7.35 6.88
CA ALA A 39 -0.34 6.56 7.46
C ALA A 39 -1.20 5.89 6.37
N TYR A 40 -1.80 4.78 6.73
CA TYR A 40 -2.86 4.14 5.95
C TYR A 40 -4.04 3.90 6.87
N VAL A 41 -5.21 4.32 6.44
CA VAL A 41 -6.43 4.29 7.25
C VAL A 41 -7.46 3.37 6.61
N CYS A 42 -8.28 2.75 7.45
CA CYS A 42 -9.52 2.10 7.07
C CYS A 42 -10.67 2.91 7.64
N VAL A 43 -11.62 3.29 6.80
CA VAL A 43 -12.79 4.11 7.16
C VAL A 43 -14.03 3.39 6.68
N ASP A 44 -15.05 3.26 7.53
CA ASP A 44 -16.37 2.78 7.18
C ASP A 44 -17.42 3.89 7.31
N LYS A 45 -18.69 3.56 7.15
CA LYS A 45 -19.79 4.51 7.28
C LYS A 45 -19.90 5.17 8.66
N ASN A 46 -19.28 4.60 9.69
CA ASN A 46 -19.27 5.13 11.07
C ASN A 46 -18.02 5.97 11.36
N GLY A 47 -17.04 5.99 10.44
CA GLY A 47 -15.81 6.75 10.56
C GLY A 47 -14.54 5.88 10.57
N LEU A 48 -13.50 6.33 11.26
CA LEU A 48 -12.21 5.63 11.32
C LEU A 48 -12.32 4.28 12.04
N VAL A 49 -12.03 3.19 11.33
CA VAL A 49 -11.96 1.83 11.87
C VAL A 49 -10.55 1.50 12.36
N ALA A 50 -9.54 1.82 11.55
CA ALA A 50 -8.14 1.55 11.87
C ALA A 50 -7.20 2.58 11.23
N LYS A 51 -6.06 2.78 11.88
CA LYS A 51 -4.95 3.58 11.36
C LYS A 51 -3.64 2.85 11.61
N TYR A 52 -2.83 2.74 10.58
CA TYR A 52 -1.48 2.20 10.65
C TYR A 52 -0.47 3.27 10.21
N ARG A 53 0.58 3.48 11.00
CA ARG A 53 1.73 4.31 10.62
C ARG A 53 2.84 3.42 10.09
N LYS A 54 3.36 3.74 8.92
CA LYS A 54 4.44 2.98 8.28
C LYS A 54 5.64 2.81 9.22
N LEU A 55 6.06 1.56 9.48
CA LEU A 55 7.18 1.25 10.36
C LEU A 55 8.53 1.65 9.77
N HIS A 56 8.70 1.49 8.45
CA HIS A 56 9.94 1.78 7.76
C HIS A 56 9.68 2.83 6.66
N PRO A 57 9.57 4.13 7.02
CA PRO A 57 9.39 5.18 6.03
C PRO A 57 10.59 5.19 5.09
N PHE A 58 10.31 5.27 3.77
CA PHE A 58 11.36 5.33 2.77
C PHE A 58 12.05 6.69 2.84
N ILE A 59 13.36 6.68 2.69
CA ILE A 59 14.34 7.76 2.83
C ILE A 59 13.72 9.16 2.75
N ASN A 60 13.23 9.66 3.87
CA ASN A 60 12.72 11.01 4.02
C ASN A 60 12.96 11.45 5.46
N PRO A 61 13.83 12.45 5.69
CA PRO A 61 14.22 12.88 7.03
C PRO A 61 13.10 13.55 7.82
N HIS A 62 12.00 13.94 7.16
CA HIS A 62 10.87 14.59 7.80
C HIS A 62 9.78 13.61 8.27
N LEU A 63 9.88 12.33 7.89
CA LEU A 63 8.88 11.33 8.21
C LEU A 63 9.38 10.40 9.33
N LEU A 64 8.62 10.32 10.39
CA LEU A 64 8.93 9.43 11.50
C LEU A 64 8.34 8.02 11.26
N PRO A 65 9.00 6.98 11.80
CA PRO A 65 8.48 5.63 11.77
C PRO A 65 7.30 5.48 12.74
N GLY A 66 6.35 4.61 12.38
CA GLY A 66 5.41 4.03 13.31
C GLY A 66 6.11 3.10 14.30
N ASN A 67 5.40 2.63 15.30
CA ASN A 67 5.94 1.82 16.38
C ASN A 67 5.07 0.62 16.77
N GLU A 68 4.03 0.33 15.97
CA GLU A 68 3.09 -0.75 16.29
C GLU A 68 2.61 -1.49 15.04
N TYR A 69 2.27 -2.75 15.22
CA TYR A 69 1.48 -3.53 14.26
C TYR A 69 0.00 -3.31 14.57
N VAL A 70 -0.82 -3.22 13.54
CA VAL A 70 -2.26 -2.97 13.67
C VAL A 70 -3.03 -4.16 13.10
N VAL A 71 -3.89 -4.74 13.94
CA VAL A 71 -4.88 -5.76 13.54
C VAL A 71 -6.25 -5.28 14.01
N PHE A 72 -7.24 -5.39 13.14
CA PHE A 72 -8.60 -4.88 13.36
C PHE A 72 -9.65 -5.76 12.70
N ASP A 73 -10.89 -5.67 13.17
CA ASP A 73 -12.01 -6.41 12.57
C ASP A 73 -12.62 -5.62 11.42
N LEU A 74 -12.80 -6.27 10.27
CA LEU A 74 -13.46 -5.69 9.10
C LEU A 74 -14.28 -6.76 8.37
N CYS A 75 -15.60 -6.59 8.27
CA CYS A 75 -16.50 -7.49 7.54
C CYS A 75 -16.33 -8.98 7.91
N GLY A 76 -16.09 -9.26 9.19
CA GLY A 76 -15.92 -10.62 9.69
C GLY A 76 -14.50 -11.22 9.53
N TRP A 77 -13.54 -10.42 9.05
CA TRP A 77 -12.13 -10.80 8.93
C TRP A 77 -11.28 -10.06 9.96
N LYS A 78 -10.25 -10.72 10.46
CA LYS A 78 -9.14 -10.07 11.16
C LYS A 78 -8.16 -9.53 10.12
N CYS A 79 -8.10 -8.22 10.00
CA CYS A 79 -7.31 -7.53 8.98
C CYS A 79 -6.08 -6.86 9.57
N GLY A 80 -4.98 -6.87 8.83
CA GLY A 80 -3.79 -6.09 9.12
C GLY A 80 -3.47 -5.11 8.00
N ILE A 81 -2.60 -4.13 8.26
CA ILE A 81 -2.08 -3.19 7.27
C ILE A 81 -0.56 -3.15 7.37
N LEU A 82 0.12 -3.28 6.23
CA LEU A 82 1.56 -3.05 6.12
C LEU A 82 1.85 -2.27 4.82
N ILE A 83 2.58 -1.15 4.93
CA ILE A 83 2.79 -0.24 3.79
C ILE A 83 4.10 -0.55 3.07
N CYS A 84 4.01 -0.96 1.79
CA CYS A 84 5.13 -1.02 0.84
C CYS A 84 6.33 -1.80 1.39
N TYR A 85 7.47 -1.14 1.68
CA TYR A 85 8.69 -1.79 2.17
C TYR A 85 8.49 -2.61 3.44
N ASP A 86 7.50 -2.26 4.29
CA ASP A 86 7.18 -3.06 5.48
C ASP A 86 6.84 -4.51 5.13
N ASN A 87 6.27 -4.77 3.94
CA ASN A 87 5.93 -6.10 3.43
C ASN A 87 7.15 -6.90 2.94
N ASN A 88 8.25 -6.22 2.62
CA ASN A 88 9.48 -6.88 2.21
C ASN A 88 10.22 -7.48 3.41
N ILE A 89 9.95 -6.97 4.60
CA ILE A 89 10.50 -7.45 5.87
C ILE A 89 9.63 -8.60 6.36
N ILE A 90 10.18 -9.81 6.35
CA ILE A 90 9.45 -11.06 6.65
C ILE A 90 8.85 -11.01 8.05
N GLU A 91 9.59 -10.46 9.00
CA GLU A 91 9.21 -10.36 10.40
C GLU A 91 7.95 -9.52 10.61
N ASN A 92 7.76 -8.45 9.82
CA ASN A 92 6.57 -7.62 9.92
C ASN A 92 5.30 -8.38 9.54
N VAL A 93 5.37 -9.13 8.44
CA VAL A 93 4.23 -9.95 7.99
C VAL A 93 3.94 -11.05 8.99
N ARG A 94 5.01 -11.72 9.48
CA ARG A 94 4.88 -12.77 10.49
C ARG A 94 4.29 -12.26 11.79
N ALA A 95 4.77 -11.12 12.28
CA ALA A 95 4.25 -10.50 13.51
C ALA A 95 2.78 -10.13 13.38
N THR A 96 2.37 -9.53 12.24
CA THR A 96 0.98 -9.17 11.98
C THR A 96 0.08 -10.41 11.92
N ALA A 97 0.53 -11.49 11.29
CA ALA A 97 -0.20 -12.76 11.26
C ALA A 97 -0.31 -13.41 12.66
N LEU A 98 0.77 -13.39 13.46
CA LEU A 98 0.76 -13.92 14.83
C LEU A 98 -0.13 -13.11 15.78
N LEU A 99 -0.39 -11.83 15.49
CA LEU A 99 -1.39 -11.02 16.19
C LEU A 99 -2.83 -11.37 15.79
N GLY A 100 -3.00 -12.32 14.87
CA GLY A 100 -4.30 -12.89 14.49
C GLY A 100 -4.86 -12.36 13.18
N ALA A 101 -4.08 -11.66 12.35
CA ALA A 101 -4.56 -11.24 11.04
C ALA A 101 -4.74 -12.44 10.10
N ASP A 102 -5.94 -12.58 9.53
CA ASP A 102 -6.27 -13.54 8.47
C ASP A 102 -6.01 -12.94 7.07
N LEU A 103 -6.04 -11.61 6.98
CA LEU A 103 -5.86 -10.87 5.75
C LEU A 103 -5.00 -9.62 6.02
N ILE A 104 -4.02 -9.36 5.15
CA ILE A 104 -3.19 -8.15 5.24
C ILE A 104 -3.33 -7.30 3.98
N PHE A 105 -3.74 -6.05 4.16
CA PHE A 105 -3.69 -5.03 3.11
C PHE A 105 -2.27 -4.54 2.93
N MET A 106 -1.77 -4.63 1.70
CA MET A 106 -0.40 -4.29 1.31
C MET A 106 -0.40 -3.18 0.25
N PRO A 107 -0.70 -1.92 0.62
CA PRO A 107 -0.59 -0.81 -0.31
C PRO A 107 0.86 -0.52 -0.63
N HIS A 108 1.13 -0.30 -1.91
CA HIS A 108 2.45 0.01 -2.45
C HIS A 108 2.40 1.23 -3.37
N VAL A 109 3.51 1.89 -3.50
CA VAL A 109 3.92 2.68 -4.65
C VAL A 109 5.28 2.12 -5.05
N THR A 110 5.29 1.21 -6.01
CA THR A 110 6.50 0.46 -6.35
C THR A 110 6.63 0.32 -7.86
N MET A 111 7.80 0.02 -8.28
CA MET A 111 8.27 -0.47 -9.58
C MET A 111 9.09 0.53 -10.37
N CYS A 112 8.55 1.57 -10.92
CA CYS A 112 9.21 2.40 -11.91
C CYS A 112 10.20 3.42 -11.29
N THR A 113 11.15 2.92 -10.50
CA THR A 113 12.22 3.72 -9.90
C THR A 113 13.59 3.21 -10.33
N PRO A 114 14.65 4.03 -10.25
CA PRO A 114 16.01 3.55 -10.50
C PRO A 114 16.30 2.30 -9.66
N SER A 115 16.85 1.28 -10.30
CA SER A 115 17.11 0.00 -9.62
C SER A 115 18.34 -0.69 -10.20
N THR A 116 19.15 -1.27 -9.32
CA THR A 116 20.26 -2.15 -9.70
C THR A 116 19.79 -3.61 -9.94
N ARG A 117 18.53 -3.90 -9.66
CA ARG A 117 17.96 -5.23 -9.85
C ARG A 117 17.83 -5.53 -11.35
N PRO A 118 18.33 -6.67 -11.85
CA PRO A 118 18.24 -7.03 -13.26
C PRO A 118 16.80 -7.01 -13.77
N GLY A 119 16.57 -6.32 -14.89
CA GLY A 119 15.28 -6.20 -15.54
C GLY A 119 14.28 -5.24 -14.87
N ALA A 120 14.67 -4.59 -13.77
CA ALA A 120 13.88 -3.53 -13.15
C ALA A 120 14.30 -2.13 -13.64
N GLY A 121 13.68 -1.10 -13.11
CA GLY A 121 13.94 0.30 -13.48
C GLY A 121 12.77 0.95 -14.20
N PHE A 122 13.05 2.07 -14.85
CA PHE A 122 12.01 2.84 -15.55
C PHE A 122 11.40 2.08 -16.73
N VAL A 123 10.12 2.31 -16.95
CA VAL A 123 9.42 1.97 -18.20
C VAL A 123 9.54 3.16 -19.14
N ASP A 124 9.76 2.92 -20.45
CA ASP A 124 9.77 4.00 -21.44
C ASP A 124 8.38 4.67 -21.49
N PRO A 125 8.27 5.99 -21.19
CA PRO A 125 7.00 6.71 -21.24
C PRO A 125 6.30 6.66 -22.60
N LYS A 126 7.03 6.36 -23.70
CA LYS A 126 6.44 6.17 -25.02
C LYS A 126 5.49 4.98 -25.07
N LEU A 127 5.77 3.92 -24.30
CA LEU A 127 4.89 2.76 -24.22
C LEU A 127 3.54 3.15 -23.60
N TRP A 128 3.56 3.98 -22.55
CA TRP A 128 2.34 4.51 -21.96
C TRP A 128 1.55 5.41 -22.92
N LYS A 129 2.24 6.31 -23.61
CA LYS A 129 1.61 7.21 -24.60
C LYS A 129 0.98 6.45 -25.75
N ASN A 130 1.56 5.30 -26.14
CA ASN A 130 1.09 4.45 -27.24
C ASN A 130 0.20 3.28 -26.81
N ARG A 131 -0.22 3.21 -25.53
CA ARG A 131 -0.91 2.06 -24.92
C ARG A 131 -2.21 1.64 -25.60
N GLU A 132 -2.88 2.56 -26.28
CA GLU A 132 -4.13 2.27 -27.01
C GLU A 132 -3.85 1.58 -28.35
N ALA A 133 -2.76 1.96 -29.01
CA ALA A 133 -2.35 1.37 -30.28
C ALA A 133 -1.53 0.08 -30.11
N ASP A 134 -0.70 0.03 -29.06
CA ASP A 134 0.12 -1.14 -28.71
C ASP A 134 0.09 -1.44 -27.20
N PRO A 135 -1.01 -2.02 -26.70
CA PRO A 135 -1.12 -2.39 -25.29
C PRO A 135 -0.19 -3.55 -24.91
N THR A 136 0.24 -4.35 -25.89
CA THR A 136 1.04 -5.56 -25.65
C THR A 136 2.44 -5.21 -25.18
N SER A 137 3.11 -4.26 -25.81
CA SER A 137 4.46 -3.86 -25.42
C SER A 137 4.52 -3.30 -24.01
N LEU A 138 3.55 -2.46 -23.62
CA LEU A 138 3.42 -1.96 -22.27
C LEU A 138 3.17 -3.09 -21.25
N ARG A 139 2.28 -4.02 -21.59
CA ARG A 139 1.95 -5.17 -20.76
C ARG A 139 3.16 -6.06 -20.48
N LEU A 140 3.98 -6.32 -21.50
CA LEU A 140 5.19 -7.14 -21.36
C LEU A 140 6.18 -6.54 -20.34
N GLU A 141 6.32 -5.21 -20.31
CA GLU A 141 7.14 -4.54 -19.30
C GLU A 141 6.61 -4.80 -17.88
N PHE A 142 5.30 -4.66 -17.65
CA PHE A 142 4.69 -4.85 -16.34
C PHE A 142 4.47 -6.32 -15.95
N ASP A 143 4.34 -7.22 -16.89
CA ASP A 143 4.34 -8.67 -16.62
C ASP A 143 5.76 -9.17 -16.26
N GLY A 144 6.80 -8.43 -16.64
CA GLY A 144 8.20 -8.72 -16.37
C GLY A 144 8.69 -8.31 -14.97
N MET A 145 10.02 -8.14 -14.87
CA MET A 145 10.72 -7.80 -13.61
C MET A 145 10.42 -6.38 -13.10
N LYS A 146 9.83 -5.54 -13.93
CA LYS A 146 9.35 -4.21 -13.53
C LYS A 146 8.00 -4.27 -12.80
N GLY A 147 7.31 -5.38 -12.87
CA GLY A 147 5.99 -5.54 -12.27
C GLY A 147 5.72 -6.94 -11.72
N ARG A 148 4.81 -7.65 -12.35
CA ARG A 148 4.22 -8.90 -11.87
C ARG A 148 5.26 -9.98 -11.57
N ALA A 149 6.23 -10.21 -12.47
CA ALA A 149 7.23 -11.24 -12.26
C ALA A 149 8.09 -11.00 -11.01
N TRP A 150 8.35 -9.74 -10.65
CA TRP A 150 9.00 -9.41 -9.39
C TRP A 150 8.11 -9.69 -8.18
N LEU A 151 6.84 -9.24 -8.21
CA LEU A 151 5.90 -9.47 -7.12
C LEU A 151 5.71 -10.96 -6.85
N MET A 152 5.60 -11.76 -7.89
CA MET A 152 5.42 -13.22 -7.78
C MET A 152 6.62 -13.96 -7.18
N LYS A 153 7.79 -13.31 -7.04
CA LYS A 153 8.94 -13.90 -6.36
C LYS A 153 8.82 -13.90 -4.84
N TRP A 154 8.05 -13.00 -4.28
CA TRP A 154 8.02 -12.85 -2.82
C TRP A 154 6.62 -12.73 -2.23
N LEU A 155 5.67 -12.07 -2.91
CA LEU A 155 4.35 -11.79 -2.35
C LEU A 155 3.53 -13.06 -2.03
N PRO A 156 3.48 -14.09 -2.90
CA PRO A 156 2.79 -15.35 -2.57
C PRO A 156 3.41 -16.07 -1.38
N ALA A 157 4.74 -15.98 -1.21
CA ALA A 157 5.40 -16.60 -0.06
C ALA A 157 4.95 -15.95 1.26
N ARG A 158 4.70 -14.63 1.28
CA ARG A 158 4.16 -13.95 2.47
C ARG A 158 2.80 -14.50 2.88
N ALA A 159 1.92 -14.77 1.91
CA ALA A 159 0.63 -15.38 2.18
C ALA A 159 0.79 -16.85 2.63
N TYR A 160 1.55 -17.64 1.86
CA TYR A 160 1.71 -19.07 2.08
C TYR A 160 2.35 -19.38 3.42
N ASP A 161 3.49 -18.77 3.75
CA ASP A 161 4.26 -19.05 4.96
C ASP A 161 3.52 -18.68 6.25
N ASN A 162 2.52 -17.80 6.14
CA ASN A 162 1.75 -17.32 7.29
C ASN A 162 0.30 -17.84 7.31
N GLY A 163 -0.14 -18.56 6.28
CA GLY A 163 -1.51 -19.06 6.18
C GLY A 163 -2.56 -17.96 6.12
N ILE A 164 -2.24 -16.83 5.45
CA ILE A 164 -3.08 -15.63 5.38
C ILE A 164 -3.41 -15.26 3.94
N TYR A 165 -4.41 -14.40 3.78
CA TYR A 165 -4.66 -13.69 2.52
C TYR A 165 -3.87 -12.39 2.46
N VAL A 166 -3.46 -11.98 1.25
CA VAL A 166 -2.84 -10.68 1.01
C VAL A 166 -3.58 -9.93 -0.09
N VAL A 167 -3.83 -8.65 0.13
CA VAL A 167 -4.43 -7.74 -0.84
C VAL A 167 -3.39 -6.70 -1.21
N PHE A 168 -2.84 -6.81 -2.40
CA PHE A 168 -1.84 -5.88 -2.93
C PHE A 168 -2.53 -4.80 -3.75
N ALA A 169 -2.23 -3.54 -3.47
CA ALA A 169 -2.68 -2.39 -4.24
C ALA A 169 -1.49 -1.52 -4.63
N ASN A 170 -1.46 -1.10 -5.89
CA ASN A 170 -0.44 -0.21 -6.43
C ASN A 170 -1.10 0.81 -7.37
N PRO A 171 -0.67 2.07 -7.40
CA PRO A 171 -1.18 3.03 -8.38
C PRO A 171 -0.79 2.62 -9.80
N ILE A 172 -1.54 3.12 -10.75
CA ILE A 172 -1.29 2.98 -12.19
C ILE A 172 -1.25 4.37 -12.82
N GLY A 173 -0.54 4.48 -13.94
CA GLY A 173 -0.44 5.72 -14.70
C GLY A 173 0.93 6.37 -14.56
N MET A 174 1.00 7.60 -15.03
CA MET A 174 2.20 8.43 -14.95
C MET A 174 2.26 9.15 -13.61
N ASP A 175 3.46 9.22 -13.02
CA ASP A 175 3.82 10.12 -11.94
C ASP A 175 4.82 11.12 -12.53
N ASP A 176 4.36 12.33 -12.80
CA ASP A 176 5.06 13.31 -13.64
C ASP A 176 5.44 12.70 -15.01
N ASP A 177 6.73 12.56 -15.28
CA ASP A 177 7.25 11.96 -16.53
C ASP A 177 7.63 10.47 -16.39
N GLN A 178 7.24 9.82 -15.30
CA GLN A 178 7.62 8.43 -14.99
C GLN A 178 6.40 7.51 -14.90
N LEU A 179 6.63 6.25 -15.26
CA LEU A 179 5.67 5.13 -15.11
C LEU A 179 6.06 4.24 -13.94
#